data_f9bd55741c9d2bc6314b6b0c1f478dbe
#
_entry.id   f9bd55741c9d2bc6314b6b0c1f478dbe
#
_cell.length_a   1.000
_cell.length_b   1.000
_cell.length_c   1.000
_cell.angle_alpha   90.00
_cell.angle_beta   90.00
_cell.angle_gamma   90.00
#
_symmetry.space_group_name_H-M   'P 1'
#
loop_
_entity.id
_entity.type
_entity.pdbx_description
1 polymer ?
#
loop_
_entity_poly.entity_id
_entity_poly.type
_entity_poly.pdbx_seq_one_letter_code
_entity_poly.pdbx_strand_id
1 'polypeptide(L)'
;MCCRLSNGNYIAVRGSGNPNDEDGEYKQAIGLLYGIAFTIKMSKKGDHQIDRYFDYVVPPLEGFWWQDGVTGVDYANKDSFKWISVIRLPDFVTKEDFNWAVSEATAKKKQDFSKVEFFTYDEGLCVQCMHIGSYDDEPATVEAMHRFMESQGYVLDITDQTPECAGESSSGRFYRRMHHEIYLSDARKVVPEKLKTVVRHPIKVKG
;
A
#
# COMPACT_ATOMS: atom_id res chain seq x y z
N MET A 1 -17.52 -4.61 5.05
CA MET A 1 -17.26 -6.07 5.30
C MET A 1 -16.06 -6.21 6.21
N CYS A 2 -16.16 -7.02 7.28
CA CYS A 2 -15.00 -7.39 8.09
C CYS A 2 -14.31 -8.60 7.46
N CYS A 3 -12.98 -8.61 7.44
CA CYS A 3 -12.17 -9.69 6.88
C CYS A 3 -10.86 -9.85 7.67
N ARG A 4 -10.31 -11.05 7.66
CA ARG A 4 -8.96 -11.32 8.20
C ARG A 4 -8.02 -11.57 7.03
N LEU A 5 -6.93 -10.84 7.01
CA LEU A 5 -5.91 -10.94 5.97
C LEU A 5 -4.68 -11.62 6.55
N SER A 6 -4.07 -12.48 5.77
CA SER A 6 -2.78 -13.11 6.09
C SER A 6 -1.63 -12.21 5.65
N ASN A 7 -0.44 -12.54 6.10
CA ASN A 7 0.79 -11.92 5.61
C ASN A 7 0.80 -11.82 4.09
N GLY A 8 1.13 -10.64 3.59
CA GLY A 8 1.39 -10.40 2.17
C GLY A 8 2.80 -9.88 1.96
N ASN A 9 3.43 -10.28 0.87
CA ASN A 9 4.67 -9.69 0.40
C ASN A 9 4.37 -8.59 -0.61
N TYR A 10 5.12 -7.51 -0.51
CA TYR A 10 4.97 -6.31 -1.34
C TYR A 10 6.33 -5.80 -1.78
N ILE A 11 6.35 -5.06 -2.86
CA ILE A 11 7.39 -4.06 -3.09
C ILE A 11 6.87 -2.73 -2.55
N ALA A 12 7.72 -1.97 -1.87
CA ALA A 12 7.32 -0.75 -1.17
C ALA A 12 8.31 0.40 -1.40
N VAL A 13 7.79 1.62 -1.37
CA VAL A 13 8.58 2.86 -1.25
C VAL A 13 7.94 3.73 -0.18
N ARG A 14 8.76 4.24 0.73
CA ARG A 14 8.34 5.15 1.81
C ARG A 14 8.61 6.59 1.43
N GLY A 15 7.74 7.48 1.87
CA GLY A 15 7.92 8.90 1.68
C GLY A 15 6.96 9.74 2.51
N SER A 16 6.99 11.04 2.26
CA SER A 16 6.12 12.01 2.91
C SER A 16 5.76 13.14 1.93
N GLY A 17 4.75 13.94 2.31
CA GLY A 17 4.31 15.09 1.53
C GLY A 17 3.04 14.83 0.74
N ASN A 18 2.63 15.86 0.01
CA ASN A 18 1.38 15.90 -0.72
C ASN A 18 1.42 14.99 -1.96
N PRO A 19 0.53 14.00 -2.07
CA PRO A 19 0.50 13.09 -3.22
C PRO A 19 0.07 13.79 -4.53
N ASN A 20 -0.50 15.00 -4.45
CA ASN A 20 -0.94 15.75 -5.61
C ASN A 20 0.17 16.58 -6.27
N ASP A 21 1.34 16.72 -5.64
CA ASP A 21 2.46 17.48 -6.20
C ASP A 21 2.91 16.87 -7.53
N GLU A 22 3.02 17.71 -8.56
CA GLU A 22 3.28 17.23 -9.93
C GLU A 22 4.63 16.51 -10.06
N ASP A 23 5.68 17.03 -9.44
CA ASP A 23 7.01 16.44 -9.40
C ASP A 23 7.33 15.84 -8.02
N GLY A 24 6.30 15.57 -7.23
CA GLY A 24 6.39 15.11 -5.86
C GLY A 24 7.00 13.71 -5.70
N GLU A 25 7.49 13.46 -4.51
CA GLU A 25 8.11 12.17 -4.14
C GLU A 25 7.16 10.99 -4.35
N TYR A 26 5.85 11.20 -4.14
CA TYR A 26 4.83 10.18 -4.32
C TYR A 26 4.74 9.68 -5.78
N LYS A 27 4.73 10.59 -6.77
CA LYS A 27 4.69 10.20 -8.19
C LYS A 27 5.97 9.50 -8.63
N GLN A 28 7.12 9.92 -8.10
CA GLN A 28 8.39 9.23 -8.36
C GLN A 28 8.37 7.81 -7.79
N ALA A 29 7.87 7.64 -6.56
CA ALA A 29 7.71 6.33 -5.92
C ALA A 29 6.86 5.36 -6.75
N ILE A 30 5.74 5.83 -7.30
CA ILE A 30 4.89 5.02 -8.20
C ILE A 30 5.68 4.52 -9.41
N GLY A 31 6.49 5.38 -10.02
CA GLY A 31 7.34 5.01 -11.16
C GLY A 31 8.36 3.91 -10.82
N LEU A 32 8.98 4.01 -9.64
CA LEU A 32 9.91 3.00 -9.13
C LEU A 32 9.21 1.66 -8.89
N LEU A 33 8.05 1.66 -8.22
CA LEU A 33 7.27 0.46 -7.94
C LEU A 33 6.89 -0.29 -9.22
N TYR A 34 6.30 0.41 -10.19
CA TYR A 34 5.95 -0.22 -11.47
C TYR A 34 7.19 -0.68 -12.24
N GLY A 35 8.32 0.01 -12.09
CA GLY A 35 9.60 -0.40 -12.67
C GLY A 35 10.01 -1.80 -12.23
N ILE A 36 9.94 -2.09 -10.93
CA ILE A 36 10.25 -3.41 -10.36
C ILE A 36 9.15 -4.42 -10.64
N ALA A 37 7.86 -4.06 -10.43
CA ALA A 37 6.73 -4.97 -10.64
C ALA A 37 6.72 -5.54 -12.08
N PHE A 38 6.96 -4.69 -13.09
CA PHE A 38 7.04 -5.15 -14.48
C PHE A 38 8.32 -5.92 -14.77
N THR A 39 9.44 -5.64 -14.11
CA THR A 39 10.66 -6.44 -14.25
C THR A 39 10.42 -7.87 -13.76
N ILE A 40 9.79 -8.04 -12.59
CA ILE A 40 9.37 -9.35 -12.06
C ILE A 40 8.40 -10.04 -13.03
N LYS A 41 7.34 -9.35 -13.44
CA LYS A 41 6.36 -9.91 -14.38
C LYS A 41 6.98 -10.38 -15.69
N MET A 42 7.98 -9.68 -16.18
CA MET A 42 8.62 -9.97 -17.47
C MET A 42 9.80 -10.94 -17.36
N SER A 43 10.13 -11.45 -16.17
CA SER A 43 11.22 -12.44 -15.97
C SER A 43 11.09 -13.65 -16.91
N LYS A 44 9.85 -14.10 -17.16
CA LYS A 44 9.53 -15.20 -18.09
C LYS A 44 10.06 -15.04 -19.52
N LYS A 45 10.42 -13.82 -19.91
CA LYS A 45 11.00 -13.51 -21.24
C LYS A 45 12.51 -13.42 -21.22
N GLY A 46 13.15 -13.50 -20.07
CA GLY A 46 14.59 -13.44 -19.88
C GLY A 46 15.16 -14.75 -19.35
N ASP A 47 16.41 -14.67 -18.93
CA ASP A 47 17.16 -15.84 -18.44
C ASP A 47 16.85 -16.17 -16.97
N HIS A 48 16.26 -15.22 -16.22
CA HIS A 48 15.87 -15.45 -14.83
C HIS A 48 14.51 -16.12 -14.77
N GLN A 49 14.49 -17.37 -14.35
CA GLN A 49 13.26 -18.16 -14.17
C GLN A 49 12.87 -18.15 -12.69
N ILE A 50 11.70 -17.55 -12.39
CA ILE A 50 11.12 -17.59 -11.04
C ILE A 50 10.40 -18.92 -10.85
N ASP A 51 10.72 -19.64 -9.76
CA ASP A 51 10.07 -20.93 -9.46
C ASP A 51 8.55 -20.76 -9.30
N ARG A 52 7.79 -21.73 -9.82
CA ARG A 52 6.32 -21.74 -9.81
C ARG A 52 5.67 -20.51 -10.45
N TYR A 53 6.38 -19.80 -11.31
CA TYR A 53 5.82 -18.65 -12.01
C TYR A 53 4.59 -19.05 -12.81
N PHE A 54 3.52 -18.28 -12.67
CA PHE A 54 2.38 -18.26 -13.59
C PHE A 54 2.11 -16.84 -14.09
N ASP A 55 1.54 -16.70 -15.26
CA ASP A 55 1.23 -15.37 -15.79
C ASP A 55 0.11 -14.71 -14.99
N TYR A 56 0.36 -13.49 -14.53
CA TYR A 56 -0.54 -12.73 -13.67
C TYR A 56 -0.65 -11.28 -14.15
N VAL A 57 -1.70 -10.60 -13.76
CA VAL A 57 -1.80 -9.14 -13.92
C VAL A 57 -1.11 -8.50 -12.73
N VAL A 58 -0.25 -7.49 -12.99
CA VAL A 58 0.35 -6.71 -11.89
C VAL A 58 -0.77 -6.16 -11.01
N PRO A 59 -0.76 -6.47 -9.71
CA PRO A 59 -1.78 -5.99 -8.78
C PRO A 59 -1.87 -4.46 -8.77
N PRO A 60 -2.99 -3.90 -8.32
CA PRO A 60 -3.15 -2.46 -8.22
C PRO A 60 -2.10 -1.85 -7.30
N LEU A 61 -1.86 -0.55 -7.47
CA LEU A 61 -1.15 0.26 -6.49
C LEU A 61 -1.99 0.32 -5.21
N GLU A 62 -1.32 0.25 -4.07
CA GLU A 62 -1.92 0.40 -2.75
C GLU A 62 -1.12 1.45 -1.97
N GLY A 63 -1.73 2.10 -0.98
CA GLY A 63 -1.09 3.08 -0.13
C GLY A 63 -1.47 2.91 1.34
N PHE A 64 -0.49 2.87 2.21
CA PHE A 64 -0.68 3.02 3.65
C PHE A 64 -0.40 4.48 4.02
N TRP A 65 -1.35 5.10 4.72
CA TRP A 65 -1.34 6.53 5.00
C TRP A 65 -1.45 6.82 6.48
N TRP A 66 -0.73 7.84 6.93
CA TRP A 66 -0.86 8.37 8.29
C TRP A 66 -0.32 9.79 8.37
N GLN A 67 -0.64 10.44 9.49
CA GLN A 67 -0.07 11.72 9.91
C GLN A 67 0.27 11.60 11.39
N ASP A 68 1.36 12.22 11.83
CA ASP A 68 1.74 12.15 13.23
C ASP A 68 0.74 12.92 14.09
N GLY A 69 0.29 12.28 15.18
CA GLY A 69 -0.70 12.85 16.10
C GLY A 69 -2.14 12.88 15.59
N VAL A 70 -2.41 12.24 14.44
CA VAL A 70 -3.76 12.13 13.86
C VAL A 70 -4.20 10.68 13.88
N THR A 71 -5.39 10.41 14.44
CA THR A 71 -6.04 9.09 14.35
C THR A 71 -6.79 9.00 13.02
N GLY A 72 -6.32 8.15 12.11
CA GLY A 72 -6.84 8.09 10.74
C GLY A 72 -6.08 9.02 9.81
N VAL A 73 -6.80 9.80 9.00
CA VAL A 73 -6.24 10.70 7.98
C VAL A 73 -6.97 12.04 8.00
N ASP A 74 -6.24 13.14 8.05
CA ASP A 74 -6.74 14.50 7.85
C ASP A 74 -6.50 14.94 6.39
N TYR A 75 -7.54 14.86 5.57
CA TYR A 75 -7.50 15.19 4.15
C TYR A 75 -7.30 16.69 3.87
N ALA A 76 -7.49 17.56 4.88
CA ALA A 76 -7.28 19.00 4.74
C ALA A 76 -5.79 19.38 4.80
N ASN A 77 -4.95 18.54 5.39
CA ASN A 77 -3.51 18.80 5.59
C ASN A 77 -2.63 17.76 4.88
N LYS A 78 -2.71 17.72 3.56
CA LYS A 78 -2.01 16.72 2.71
C LYS A 78 -0.48 16.83 2.76
N ASP A 79 0.07 17.99 3.06
CA ASP A 79 1.52 18.22 3.12
C ASP A 79 2.17 17.47 4.29
N SER A 80 1.38 17.16 5.34
CA SER A 80 1.84 16.39 6.50
C SER A 80 1.70 14.87 6.33
N PHE A 81 1.23 14.39 5.18
CA PHE A 81 1.10 12.96 4.94
C PHE A 81 2.44 12.26 4.99
N LYS A 82 2.42 11.09 5.63
CA LYS A 82 3.44 10.05 5.53
C LYS A 82 2.80 8.83 4.90
N TRP A 83 3.54 8.17 4.05
CA TRP A 83 2.98 7.07 3.28
C TRP A 83 4.00 5.95 2.99
N ILE A 84 3.45 4.77 2.78
CA ILE A 84 4.14 3.64 2.17
C ILE A 84 3.33 3.26 0.94
N SER A 85 3.82 3.56 -0.25
CA SER A 85 3.22 3.08 -1.49
C SER A 85 3.70 1.68 -1.77
N VAL A 86 2.78 0.78 -2.13
CA VAL A 86 3.10 -0.63 -2.32
C VAL A 86 2.41 -1.21 -3.56
N ILE A 87 3.00 -2.27 -4.10
CA ILE A 87 2.33 -3.21 -5.01
C ILE A 87 2.51 -4.60 -4.44
N ARG A 88 1.40 -5.33 -4.26
CA ARG A 88 1.45 -6.70 -3.76
C ARG A 88 2.21 -7.61 -4.72
N LEU A 89 3.05 -8.47 -4.19
CA LEU A 89 3.74 -9.51 -4.94
C LEU A 89 2.94 -10.82 -4.89
N PRO A 90 2.91 -11.59 -5.99
CA PRO A 90 2.47 -12.98 -5.93
C PRO A 90 3.27 -13.79 -4.91
N ASP A 91 2.63 -14.77 -4.29
CA ASP A 91 3.23 -15.57 -3.21
C ASP A 91 4.46 -16.39 -3.65
N PHE A 92 4.63 -16.62 -4.95
CA PHE A 92 5.80 -17.30 -5.49
C PHE A 92 7.05 -16.43 -5.60
N VAL A 93 6.93 -15.10 -5.45
CA VAL A 93 8.07 -14.17 -5.55
C VAL A 93 8.82 -14.14 -4.24
N THR A 94 10.09 -14.53 -4.28
CA THR A 94 10.98 -14.51 -3.13
C THR A 94 11.73 -13.18 -2.98
N LYS A 95 12.41 -13.00 -1.86
CA LYS A 95 13.31 -11.84 -1.68
C LYS A 95 14.49 -11.87 -2.65
N GLU A 96 14.97 -13.06 -3.02
CA GLU A 96 16.03 -13.26 -4.00
C GLU A 96 15.58 -12.80 -5.39
N ASP A 97 14.35 -13.13 -5.80
CA ASP A 97 13.75 -12.67 -7.06
C ASP A 97 13.61 -11.15 -7.07
N PHE A 98 13.20 -10.56 -5.94
CA PHE A 98 13.14 -9.12 -5.78
C PHE A 98 14.53 -8.47 -5.94
N ASN A 99 15.57 -9.01 -5.27
CA ASN A 99 16.91 -8.48 -5.36
C ASN A 99 17.45 -8.54 -6.80
N TRP A 100 17.18 -9.65 -7.50
CA TRP A 100 17.46 -9.77 -8.93
C TRP A 100 16.73 -8.67 -9.71
N ALA A 101 15.44 -8.48 -9.49
CA ALA A 101 14.65 -7.50 -10.22
C ALA A 101 15.13 -6.06 -10.02
N VAL A 102 15.60 -5.70 -8.83
CA VAL A 102 16.21 -4.39 -8.54
C VAL A 102 17.48 -4.22 -9.36
N SER A 103 18.36 -5.21 -9.36
CA SER A 103 19.61 -5.17 -10.12
C SER A 103 19.36 -5.07 -11.63
N GLU A 104 18.44 -5.88 -12.14
CA GLU A 104 18.07 -5.93 -13.56
C GLU A 104 17.40 -4.62 -14.01
N ALA A 105 16.45 -4.07 -13.22
CA ALA A 105 15.79 -2.82 -13.52
C ALA A 105 16.79 -1.65 -13.51
N THR A 106 17.71 -1.61 -12.56
CA THR A 106 18.75 -0.58 -12.46
C THR A 106 19.65 -0.61 -13.70
N ALA A 107 20.10 -1.79 -14.09
CA ALA A 107 20.97 -1.95 -15.27
C ALA A 107 20.27 -1.55 -16.59
N LYS A 108 19.01 -2.00 -16.78
CA LYS A 108 18.26 -1.75 -18.01
C LYS A 108 17.74 -0.34 -18.16
N LYS A 109 17.23 0.24 -17.06
CA LYS A 109 16.56 1.55 -17.09
C LYS A 109 17.49 2.70 -16.77
N LYS A 110 18.70 2.44 -16.29
CA LYS A 110 19.68 3.44 -15.83
C LYS A 110 19.08 4.39 -14.79
N GLN A 111 18.25 3.86 -13.92
CA GLN A 111 17.54 4.56 -12.86
C GLN A 111 17.89 3.91 -11.51
N ASP A 112 18.00 4.72 -10.47
CA ASP A 112 18.22 4.24 -9.10
C ASP A 112 16.93 3.68 -8.51
N PHE A 113 16.94 2.40 -8.12
CA PHE A 113 15.85 1.70 -7.45
C PHE A 113 16.17 1.39 -5.98
N SER A 114 17.20 1.98 -5.39
CA SER A 114 17.63 1.72 -4.00
C SER A 114 16.56 2.05 -2.95
N LYS A 115 15.63 2.94 -3.28
CA LYS A 115 14.48 3.27 -2.41
C LYS A 115 13.39 2.19 -2.37
N VAL A 116 13.42 1.21 -3.29
CA VAL A 116 12.41 0.13 -3.31
C VAL A 116 12.83 -0.97 -2.36
N GLU A 117 11.94 -1.36 -1.45
CA GLU A 117 12.17 -2.42 -0.47
C GLU A 117 11.24 -3.61 -0.67
N PHE A 118 11.69 -4.80 -0.24
CA PHE A 118 10.83 -5.97 -0.07
C PHE A 118 10.15 -5.86 1.29
N PHE A 119 8.83 -5.72 1.29
CA PHE A 119 8.04 -5.40 2.47
C PHE A 119 7.04 -6.52 2.76
N THR A 120 7.07 -7.04 3.98
CA THR A 120 6.10 -8.04 4.44
C THR A 120 5.20 -7.42 5.50
N TYR A 121 3.88 -7.54 5.30
CA TYR A 121 2.90 -6.94 6.19
C TYR A 121 1.75 -7.90 6.50
N ASP A 122 1.45 -8.04 7.81
CA ASP A 122 0.28 -8.74 8.33
C ASP A 122 -0.77 -7.72 8.75
N GLU A 123 -1.78 -7.54 7.93
CA GLU A 123 -2.85 -6.58 8.20
C GLU A 123 -3.86 -7.09 9.21
N GLY A 124 -3.98 -8.41 9.39
CA GLY A 124 -4.82 -9.05 10.40
C GLY A 124 -6.31 -8.80 10.19
N LEU A 125 -7.03 -8.50 11.29
CA LEU A 125 -8.46 -8.25 11.24
C LEU A 125 -8.73 -6.82 10.80
N CYS A 126 -9.54 -6.65 9.75
CA CYS A 126 -9.85 -5.37 9.13
C CYS A 126 -11.34 -5.23 8.81
N VAL A 127 -11.80 -4.00 8.72
CA VAL A 127 -13.02 -3.62 8.02
C VAL A 127 -12.66 -2.95 6.70
N GLN A 128 -13.40 -3.23 5.64
CA GLN A 128 -13.18 -2.58 4.34
C GLN A 128 -14.48 -2.23 3.64
N CYS A 129 -14.42 -1.17 2.83
CA CYS A 129 -15.52 -0.70 2.01
C CYS A 129 -15.00 -0.23 0.65
N MET A 130 -15.84 -0.33 -0.39
CA MET A 130 -15.59 0.29 -1.69
C MET A 130 -16.02 1.76 -1.61
N HIS A 131 -15.09 2.67 -1.88
CA HIS A 131 -15.38 4.06 -2.19
C HIS A 131 -15.48 4.25 -3.70
N ILE A 132 -16.50 4.98 -4.16
CA ILE A 132 -16.67 5.39 -5.55
C ILE A 132 -16.80 6.91 -5.54
N GLY A 133 -15.81 7.61 -6.08
CA GLY A 133 -15.74 9.06 -6.05
C GLY A 133 -14.31 9.58 -5.99
N SER A 134 -14.19 10.88 -5.80
CA SER A 134 -12.89 11.52 -5.56
C SER A 134 -12.32 11.14 -4.19
N TYR A 135 -11.01 11.17 -4.04
CA TYR A 135 -10.37 10.90 -2.73
C TYR A 135 -10.82 11.88 -1.64
N ASP A 136 -11.17 13.11 -2.02
CA ASP A 136 -11.64 14.13 -1.08
C ASP A 136 -13.06 13.83 -0.53
N ASP A 137 -13.82 12.93 -1.18
CA ASP A 137 -15.15 12.49 -0.77
C ASP A 137 -15.10 11.22 0.12
N GLU A 138 -13.93 10.63 0.35
CA GLU A 138 -13.75 9.41 1.16
C GLU A 138 -14.26 9.53 2.61
N PRO A 139 -14.18 10.68 3.30
CA PRO A 139 -14.61 10.78 4.70
C PRO A 139 -16.01 10.23 4.97
N ALA A 140 -16.97 10.46 4.06
CA ALA A 140 -18.33 9.93 4.21
C ALA A 140 -18.39 8.39 4.13
N THR A 141 -17.58 7.79 3.26
CA THR A 141 -17.45 6.33 3.13
C THR A 141 -16.78 5.72 4.36
N VAL A 142 -15.72 6.36 4.87
CA VAL A 142 -15.01 5.95 6.08
C VAL A 142 -15.95 5.99 7.28
N GLU A 143 -16.72 7.06 7.44
CA GLU A 143 -17.71 7.17 8.53
C GLU A 143 -18.78 6.07 8.47
N ALA A 144 -19.30 5.78 7.27
CA ALA A 144 -20.27 4.71 7.09
C ALA A 144 -19.66 3.33 7.42
N MET A 145 -18.40 3.10 7.03
CA MET A 145 -17.64 1.89 7.34
C MET A 145 -17.43 1.73 8.86
N HIS A 146 -17.12 2.82 9.57
CA HIS A 146 -16.95 2.81 11.03
C HIS A 146 -18.25 2.52 11.76
N ARG A 147 -19.38 3.14 11.37
CA ARG A 147 -20.70 2.82 11.95
C ARG A 147 -21.05 1.34 11.78
N PHE A 148 -20.77 0.76 10.60
CA PHE A 148 -20.96 -0.67 10.37
C PHE A 148 -20.08 -1.50 11.31
N MET A 149 -18.79 -1.20 11.41
CA MET A 149 -17.82 -1.88 12.27
C MET A 149 -18.30 -1.89 13.75
N GLU A 150 -18.70 -0.73 14.26
CA GLU A 150 -19.21 -0.57 15.63
C GLU A 150 -20.47 -1.40 15.87
N SER A 151 -21.40 -1.43 14.90
CA SER A 151 -22.62 -2.27 14.98
C SER A 151 -22.31 -3.77 15.06
N GLN A 152 -21.12 -4.19 14.63
CA GLN A 152 -20.64 -5.59 14.70
C GLN A 152 -19.81 -5.88 15.97
N GLY A 153 -19.70 -4.92 16.90
CA GLY A 153 -18.96 -5.08 18.16
C GLY A 153 -17.45 -4.93 18.04
N TYR A 154 -16.98 -4.24 17.02
CA TYR A 154 -15.56 -3.93 16.82
C TYR A 154 -15.25 -2.46 17.11
N VAL A 155 -13.98 -2.16 17.32
CA VAL A 155 -13.40 -0.82 17.42
C VAL A 155 -12.21 -0.69 16.51
N LEU A 156 -11.86 0.54 16.14
CA LEU A 156 -10.65 0.80 15.37
C LEU A 156 -9.39 0.36 16.12
N ASP A 157 -8.41 -0.11 15.36
CA ASP A 157 -7.09 -0.52 15.85
C ASP A 157 -5.98 0.18 15.07
N ILE A 158 -6.25 1.40 14.60
CA ILE A 158 -5.23 2.26 13.99
C ILE A 158 -4.32 2.78 15.09
N THR A 159 -3.00 2.75 14.84
CA THR A 159 -2.02 3.25 15.80
C THR A 159 -1.67 4.70 15.50
N ASP A 160 -1.82 5.56 16.50
CA ASP A 160 -1.47 7.00 16.45
C ASP A 160 0.01 7.25 16.72
N GLN A 161 0.76 6.20 17.10
CA GLN A 161 2.17 6.34 17.52
C GLN A 161 3.12 6.56 16.35
N THR A 162 4.07 7.46 16.56
CA THR A 162 5.17 7.73 15.63
C THR A 162 6.02 6.49 15.35
N PRO A 163 6.70 6.41 14.19
CA PRO A 163 7.55 5.28 13.82
C PRO A 163 8.65 4.93 14.82
N GLU A 164 9.04 5.85 15.69
CA GLU A 164 10.06 5.64 16.73
C GLU A 164 9.65 4.58 17.76
N CYS A 165 8.35 4.34 17.93
CA CYS A 165 7.82 3.30 18.82
C CYS A 165 7.42 2.02 18.07
N ALA A 166 7.29 2.07 16.75
CA ALA A 166 7.10 0.92 15.87
C ALA A 166 8.48 0.36 15.51
N GLY A 167 9.25 -0.07 16.51
CA GLY A 167 10.53 -0.70 16.30
C GLY A 167 10.37 -1.86 15.32
N GLU A 168 11.29 -1.96 14.34
CA GLU A 168 11.51 -3.22 13.68
C GLU A 168 11.71 -4.25 14.78
N SER A 169 10.76 -5.16 14.92
CA SER A 169 11.02 -6.30 15.79
C SER A 169 12.28 -6.97 15.25
N SER A 170 13.02 -7.65 16.10
CA SER A 170 14.15 -8.51 15.72
C SER A 170 13.80 -9.53 14.62
N SER A 171 12.53 -9.62 14.22
CA SER A 171 11.97 -10.43 13.12
C SER A 171 11.71 -9.67 11.82
N GLY A 172 12.03 -8.36 11.73
CA GLY A 172 11.80 -7.54 10.53
C GLY A 172 10.33 -7.27 10.21
N ARG A 173 9.40 -7.48 11.16
CA ARG A 173 7.97 -7.25 10.96
C ARG A 173 7.61 -5.81 11.30
N PHE A 174 6.90 -5.14 10.40
CA PHE A 174 6.34 -3.82 10.61
C PHE A 174 4.97 -3.95 11.32
N TYR A 175 4.82 -3.30 12.47
CA TYR A 175 3.62 -3.44 13.31
C TYR A 175 2.69 -2.23 13.31
N ARG A 176 2.94 -1.22 12.49
CA ARG A 176 2.05 -0.07 12.44
C ARG A 176 0.74 -0.44 11.75
N ARG A 177 -0.37 -0.13 12.39
CA ARG A 177 -1.72 -0.34 11.85
C ARG A 177 -2.24 0.99 11.32
N MET A 178 -2.46 1.04 10.01
CA MET A 178 -2.64 2.30 9.26
C MET A 178 -3.94 2.30 8.46
N HIS A 179 -4.35 3.47 8.04
CA HIS A 179 -5.29 3.64 6.95
C HIS A 179 -4.68 3.07 5.67
N HIS A 180 -5.44 2.24 4.96
CA HIS A 180 -4.99 1.52 3.77
C HIS A 180 -5.96 1.75 2.61
N GLU A 181 -5.43 2.17 1.48
CA GLU A 181 -6.16 2.37 0.23
C GLU A 181 -5.63 1.46 -0.87
N ILE A 182 -6.55 0.85 -1.65
CA ILE A 182 -6.24 -0.01 -2.79
C ILE A 182 -6.89 0.62 -4.02
N TYR A 183 -6.10 1.11 -4.96
CA TYR A 183 -6.54 1.91 -6.10
C TYR A 183 -6.93 1.02 -7.29
N LEU A 184 -8.23 0.71 -7.44
CA LEU A 184 -8.74 -0.14 -8.51
C LEU A 184 -8.91 0.61 -9.84
N SER A 185 -8.82 1.93 -9.82
CA SER A 185 -8.91 2.80 -11.00
C SER A 185 -7.60 3.55 -11.21
N ASP A 186 -7.21 3.74 -12.46
CA ASP A 186 -6.11 4.64 -12.82
C ASP A 186 -6.65 6.08 -12.89
N ALA A 187 -6.31 6.92 -11.90
CA ALA A 187 -6.75 8.31 -11.81
C ALA A 187 -6.35 9.17 -13.01
N ARG A 188 -5.39 8.72 -13.83
CA ARG A 188 -5.01 9.42 -15.08
C ARG A 188 -5.98 9.16 -16.23
N LYS A 189 -6.86 8.14 -16.10
CA LYS A 189 -7.76 7.66 -17.17
C LYS A 189 -9.22 7.73 -16.80
N VAL A 190 -9.53 7.81 -15.52
CA VAL A 190 -10.89 7.76 -14.98
C VAL A 190 -11.19 9.10 -14.34
N VAL A 191 -12.35 9.66 -14.64
CA VAL A 191 -12.82 10.91 -14.02
C VAL A 191 -13.04 10.72 -12.52
N PRO A 192 -12.81 11.75 -11.68
CA PRO A 192 -12.82 11.61 -10.22
C PRO A 192 -14.07 10.93 -9.66
N GLU A 193 -15.25 11.25 -10.18
CA GLU A 193 -16.54 10.73 -9.70
C GLU A 193 -16.74 9.23 -9.95
N LYS A 194 -15.87 8.62 -10.77
CA LYS A 194 -15.92 7.18 -11.11
C LYS A 194 -14.71 6.41 -10.60
N LEU A 195 -13.82 7.05 -9.86
CA LEU A 195 -12.71 6.35 -9.24
C LEU A 195 -13.23 5.29 -8.27
N LYS A 196 -12.53 4.19 -8.18
CA LYS A 196 -12.83 3.08 -7.27
C LYS A 196 -11.63 2.81 -6.40
N THR A 197 -11.82 2.97 -5.10
CA THR A 197 -10.81 2.71 -4.08
C THR A 197 -11.39 1.77 -3.04
N VAL A 198 -10.68 0.72 -2.67
CA VAL A 198 -11.02 -0.03 -1.47
C VAL A 198 -10.32 0.65 -0.31
N VAL A 199 -11.11 1.18 0.62
CA VAL A 199 -10.62 1.73 1.89
C VAL A 199 -10.68 0.62 2.93
N ARG A 200 -9.61 0.45 3.70
CA ARG A 200 -9.48 -0.60 4.69
C ARG A 200 -8.85 -0.08 5.98
N HIS A 201 -9.49 -0.42 7.10
CA HIS A 201 -9.00 -0.06 8.43
C HIS A 201 -8.83 -1.29 9.31
N PRO A 202 -7.73 -1.39 10.05
CA PRO A 202 -7.54 -2.42 11.07
C PRO A 202 -8.51 -2.22 12.22
N ILE A 203 -9.04 -3.35 12.72
CA ILE A 203 -10.01 -3.38 13.81
C ILE A 203 -9.67 -4.46 14.84
N LYS A 204 -10.24 -4.32 16.05
CA LYS A 204 -10.19 -5.34 17.10
C LYS A 204 -11.55 -5.47 17.76
N VAL A 205 -11.77 -6.60 18.45
CA VAL A 205 -12.99 -6.82 19.23
C VAL A 205 -13.06 -5.78 20.33
N LYS A 206 -14.24 -5.22 20.52
CA LYS A 206 -14.51 -4.32 21.66
C LYS A 206 -14.40 -5.16 22.94
N GLY A 207 -13.48 -4.78 23.81
CA GLY A 207 -13.29 -5.42 25.12
C GLY A 207 -14.41 -5.11 26.10
#